data_3e840845d8447b7f89a6f4f996fabe3d
#
_entry.id   3e840845d8447b7f89a6f4f996fabe3d
#
_cell.length_a   1.000
_cell.length_b   1.000
_cell.length_c   1.000
_cell.angle_alpha   90.00
_cell.angle_beta   90.00
_cell.angle_gamma   90.00
#
_symmetry.space_group_name_H-M   'P 1'
#
loop_
_entity.id
_entity.type
_entity.pdbx_description
1 polymer ?
#
loop_
_entity_poly.entity_id
_entity_poly.type
_entity_poly.pdbx_seq_one_letter_code
_entity_poly.pdbx_strand_id
1 'polypeptide(L)'
;KNIDVSTKTLHVCIPFTNNFRQNVITLCGKFSPKCLVIHSTLQPYTTKKLQNKLTIPVIFSPTRGVHKRMLYDLKRYTKFFAIEPDAPKKIWAITMYAKSMKKCGVKAQKMSDPITLELAKIICDTSYYGWLINYAQLSKMIATENHVDYDEMWTFSDEIHKHLGNRPKMYPGIIGGHCVIPNLDLMQNQTLDFIKKLNKKYASKVKEHKTIQ
;
A
#
# COMPACT_ATOMS: atom_id res chain seq x y z
N LYS A 1 0.95 -3.06 36.13
CA LYS A 1 0.60 -4.50 36.20
C LYS A 1 1.05 -5.12 34.88
N ASN A 2 2.07 -5.97 34.90
CA ASN A 2 2.49 -6.78 33.78
C ASN A 2 1.40 -7.83 33.54
N ILE A 3 0.61 -7.65 32.49
CA ILE A 3 -0.31 -8.70 32.04
C ILE A 3 0.55 -9.63 31.19
N ASP A 4 0.84 -10.81 31.70
CA ASP A 4 1.48 -11.89 30.94
C ASP A 4 0.44 -12.46 29.96
N VAL A 5 0.36 -11.86 28.78
CA VAL A 5 -0.59 -12.25 27.74
C VAL A 5 0.18 -12.92 26.61
N SER A 6 0.34 -14.24 26.74
CA SER A 6 0.75 -15.05 25.58
C SER A 6 -0.35 -15.02 24.52
N THR A 7 -0.08 -14.37 23.39
CA THR A 7 -1.05 -14.27 22.28
C THR A 7 -0.74 -15.29 21.19
N LYS A 8 -1.80 -15.87 20.58
CA LYS A 8 -1.61 -16.80 19.47
C LYS A 8 -1.03 -16.10 18.24
N THR A 9 -1.47 -14.88 17.96
CA THR A 9 -1.07 -14.08 16.79
C THR A 9 -0.99 -12.62 17.18
N LEU A 10 0.13 -11.98 16.85
CA LEU A 10 0.30 -10.53 16.96
C LEU A 10 0.07 -9.91 15.58
N HIS A 11 -0.92 -9.04 15.46
CA HIS A 11 -1.18 -8.27 14.25
C HIS A 11 -0.58 -6.87 14.40
N VAL A 12 0.34 -6.50 13.49
CA VAL A 12 1.02 -5.20 13.50
C VAL A 12 0.46 -4.33 12.38
N CYS A 13 -0.11 -3.17 12.77
CA CYS A 13 -0.75 -2.20 11.87
C CYS A 13 -0.20 -0.78 12.10
N ILE A 14 1.06 -0.64 12.50
CA ILE A 14 1.72 0.65 12.76
C ILE A 14 2.41 1.17 11.48
N PRO A 15 2.57 2.50 11.30
CA PRO A 15 3.33 3.05 10.18
C PRO A 15 4.78 2.56 10.17
N PHE A 16 5.34 2.42 8.96
CA PHE A 16 6.77 2.12 8.81
C PHE A 16 7.61 3.35 9.15
N THR A 17 8.59 3.15 10.01
CA THR A 17 9.57 4.16 10.45
C THR A 17 10.96 3.52 10.53
N ASN A 18 12.00 4.32 10.71
CA ASN A 18 13.37 3.82 10.90
C ASN A 18 13.46 2.81 12.06
N ASN A 19 12.65 2.97 13.10
CA ASN A 19 12.61 2.10 14.27
C ASN A 19 11.58 0.96 14.14
N PHE A 20 10.90 0.82 13.00
CA PHE A 20 9.82 -0.17 12.82
C PHE A 20 10.23 -1.58 13.24
N ARG A 21 11.37 -2.06 12.75
CA ARG A 21 11.85 -3.43 13.06
C ARG A 21 12.10 -3.61 14.54
N GLN A 22 12.75 -2.64 15.20
CA GLN A 22 13.02 -2.68 16.64
C GLN A 22 11.71 -2.68 17.44
N ASN A 23 10.77 -1.83 17.09
CA ASN A 23 9.45 -1.76 17.73
C ASN A 23 8.71 -3.11 17.62
N VAL A 24 8.73 -3.72 16.42
CA VAL A 24 8.10 -5.03 16.20
C VAL A 24 8.76 -6.12 17.04
N ILE A 25 10.09 -6.17 17.13
CA ILE A 25 10.82 -7.12 17.98
C ILE A 25 10.46 -6.92 19.45
N THR A 26 10.42 -5.68 19.92
CA THR A 26 10.02 -5.34 21.30
C THR A 26 8.59 -5.81 21.60
N LEU A 27 7.65 -5.60 20.67
CA LEU A 27 6.28 -6.08 20.82
C LEU A 27 6.21 -7.62 20.85
N CYS A 28 7.00 -8.31 20.03
CA CYS A 28 7.08 -9.76 20.06
C CYS A 28 7.62 -10.26 21.41
N GLY A 29 8.64 -9.61 21.97
CA GLY A 29 9.14 -9.92 23.32
C GLY A 29 8.08 -9.71 24.41
N LYS A 30 7.32 -8.61 24.32
CA LYS A 30 6.28 -8.26 25.30
C LYS A 30 5.09 -9.21 25.28
N PHE A 31 4.64 -9.64 24.11
CA PHE A 31 3.40 -10.41 23.93
C PHE A 31 3.63 -11.91 23.65
N SER A 32 4.86 -12.33 23.49
CA SER A 32 5.27 -13.73 23.23
C SER A 32 4.36 -14.45 22.21
N PRO A 33 4.10 -13.88 21.02
CA PRO A 33 3.16 -14.46 20.06
C PRO A 33 3.72 -15.75 19.44
N LYS A 34 2.82 -16.64 19.01
CA LYS A 34 3.20 -17.84 18.24
C LYS A 34 3.39 -17.54 16.75
N CYS A 35 2.86 -16.42 16.27
CA CYS A 35 2.97 -15.95 14.89
C CYS A 35 2.86 -14.42 14.86
N LEU A 36 3.67 -13.79 14.03
CA LEU A 36 3.60 -12.37 13.72
C LEU A 36 2.92 -12.16 12.36
N VAL A 37 1.96 -11.23 12.27
CA VAL A 37 1.35 -10.81 11.01
C VAL A 37 1.50 -9.30 10.85
N ILE A 38 2.13 -8.86 9.76
CA ILE A 38 2.38 -7.45 9.48
C ILE A 38 1.43 -6.97 8.38
N HIS A 39 0.67 -5.91 8.66
CA HIS A 39 -0.29 -5.32 7.74
C HIS A 39 0.17 -3.97 7.17
N SER A 40 1.20 -3.40 7.73
CA SER A 40 1.82 -2.15 7.28
C SER A 40 2.45 -2.30 5.90
N THR A 41 2.51 -1.23 5.11
CA THR A 41 3.39 -1.19 3.94
C THR A 41 4.84 -1.15 4.43
N LEU A 42 5.70 -1.94 3.83
CA LEU A 42 7.09 -2.14 4.28
C LEU A 42 8.08 -1.71 3.21
N GLN A 43 9.26 -1.29 3.66
CA GLN A 43 10.44 -1.22 2.81
C GLN A 43 10.81 -2.64 2.34
N PRO A 44 11.25 -2.81 1.07
CA PRO A 44 11.68 -4.11 0.56
C PRO A 44 12.67 -4.83 1.48
N TYR A 45 12.52 -6.15 1.58
CA TYR A 45 13.30 -7.05 2.45
C TYR A 45 13.08 -6.88 3.96
N THR A 46 12.11 -6.09 4.39
CA THR A 46 11.83 -5.92 5.84
C THR A 46 11.35 -7.21 6.48
N THR A 47 10.47 -7.96 5.82
CA THR A 47 9.95 -9.24 6.34
C THR A 47 11.08 -10.24 6.54
N LYS A 48 11.99 -10.37 5.56
CA LYS A 48 13.18 -11.24 5.65
C LYS A 48 14.07 -10.86 6.82
N LYS A 49 14.35 -9.54 6.97
CA LYS A 49 15.17 -9.03 8.08
C LYS A 49 14.54 -9.31 9.46
N LEU A 50 13.22 -9.28 9.57
CA LEU A 50 12.49 -9.65 10.78
C LEU A 50 12.50 -11.16 11.00
N GLN A 51 12.26 -11.97 9.96
CA GLN A 51 12.30 -13.43 10.06
C GLN A 51 13.66 -13.93 10.55
N ASN A 52 14.75 -13.33 10.08
CA ASN A 52 16.12 -13.68 10.53
C ASN A 52 16.39 -13.36 12.02
N LYS A 53 15.57 -12.54 12.66
CA LYS A 53 15.71 -12.16 14.08
C LYS A 53 14.70 -12.83 15.00
N LEU A 54 13.65 -13.43 14.44
CA LEU A 54 12.55 -14.00 15.19
C LEU A 54 12.46 -15.52 14.98
N THR A 55 12.28 -16.26 16.07
CA THR A 55 12.09 -17.72 16.07
C THR A 55 10.66 -18.15 15.79
N ILE A 56 9.76 -17.20 15.57
CA ILE A 56 8.37 -17.41 15.21
C ILE A 56 8.15 -17.07 13.73
N PRO A 57 7.13 -17.65 13.07
CA PRO A 57 6.83 -17.33 11.67
C PRO A 57 6.33 -15.88 11.53
N VAL A 58 6.84 -15.19 10.50
CA VAL A 58 6.43 -13.82 10.13
C VAL A 58 5.64 -13.86 8.83
N ILE A 59 4.37 -13.49 8.89
CA ILE A 59 3.50 -13.32 7.71
C ILE A 59 3.46 -11.85 7.36
N PHE A 60 3.72 -11.54 6.11
CA PHE A 60 3.46 -10.23 5.53
C PHE A 60 2.12 -10.25 4.79
N SER A 61 1.23 -9.35 5.12
CA SER A 61 -0.10 -9.25 4.51
C SER A 61 -0.58 -7.80 4.49
N PRO A 62 -0.08 -6.97 3.57
CA PRO A 62 -0.39 -5.54 3.54
C PRO A 62 -1.87 -5.28 3.34
N THR A 63 -2.35 -4.20 3.95
CA THR A 63 -3.74 -3.78 3.81
C THR A 63 -3.91 -2.92 2.57
N ARG A 64 -5.02 -3.13 1.87
CA ARG A 64 -5.51 -2.30 0.77
C ARG A 64 -6.93 -1.86 1.08
N GLY A 65 -7.24 -0.61 0.78
CA GLY A 65 -8.57 -0.06 0.99
C GLY A 65 -8.54 1.39 1.50
N VAL A 66 -9.69 2.01 1.51
CA VAL A 66 -9.90 3.37 1.99
C VAL A 66 -10.27 3.35 3.47
N HIS A 67 -9.59 4.12 4.31
CA HIS A 67 -9.80 4.11 5.76
C HIS A 67 -11.27 4.22 6.18
N LYS A 68 -12.03 5.13 5.56
CA LYS A 68 -13.45 5.35 5.90
C LYS A 68 -14.37 4.15 5.60
N ARG A 69 -13.94 3.21 4.76
CA ARG A 69 -14.71 2.02 4.37
C ARG A 69 -13.89 0.73 4.47
N MET A 70 -12.88 0.71 5.32
CA MET A 70 -11.88 -0.36 5.41
C MET A 70 -12.52 -1.76 5.58
N LEU A 71 -13.56 -1.90 6.41
CA LEU A 71 -14.25 -3.18 6.60
C LEU A 71 -14.87 -3.71 5.30
N TYR A 72 -15.48 -2.84 4.51
CA TYR A 72 -16.04 -3.18 3.21
C TYR A 72 -14.94 -3.58 2.23
N ASP A 73 -13.87 -2.81 2.15
CA ASP A 73 -12.75 -3.07 1.23
C ASP A 73 -11.98 -4.36 1.60
N LEU A 74 -11.83 -4.67 2.89
CA LEU A 74 -11.22 -5.92 3.35
C LEU A 74 -12.02 -7.17 2.95
N LYS A 75 -13.34 -7.08 2.91
CA LYS A 75 -14.21 -8.20 2.47
C LYS A 75 -14.29 -8.30 0.95
N ARG A 76 -14.20 -7.18 0.25
CA ARG A 76 -14.33 -7.10 -1.21
C ARG A 76 -13.05 -7.51 -1.93
N TYR A 77 -11.89 -7.10 -1.43
CA TYR A 77 -10.60 -7.38 -2.06
C TYR A 77 -9.99 -8.68 -1.55
N THR A 78 -9.32 -9.41 -2.44
CA THR A 78 -8.46 -10.53 -2.02
C THR A 78 -7.33 -10.00 -1.14
N LYS A 79 -7.18 -10.52 0.06
CA LYS A 79 -6.10 -10.24 0.98
C LYS A 79 -4.89 -11.11 0.65
N PHE A 80 -3.91 -10.54 -0.04
CA PHE A 80 -2.67 -11.26 -0.33
C PHE A 80 -1.81 -11.38 0.93
N PHE A 81 -1.11 -12.51 1.03
CA PHE A 81 -0.14 -12.72 2.10
C PHE A 81 1.04 -13.57 1.62
N ALA A 82 2.17 -13.40 2.28
CA ALA A 82 3.37 -14.18 2.02
C ALA A 82 4.15 -14.46 3.30
N ILE A 83 4.98 -15.48 3.26
CA ILE A 83 5.84 -15.93 4.36
C ILE A 83 7.14 -16.44 3.75
N GLU A 84 8.28 -16.24 4.46
CA GLU A 84 9.58 -16.70 3.98
C GLU A 84 9.59 -18.22 3.75
N PRO A 85 10.28 -18.70 2.70
CA PRO A 85 10.35 -20.14 2.39
C PRO A 85 10.89 -21.00 3.52
N ASP A 86 11.81 -20.48 4.30
CA ASP A 86 12.51 -21.10 5.41
C ASP A 86 11.94 -20.74 6.81
N ALA A 87 10.80 -20.03 6.85
CA ALA A 87 10.18 -19.63 8.09
C ALA A 87 9.80 -20.84 8.98
N PRO A 88 10.03 -20.77 10.31
CA PRO A 88 9.66 -21.84 11.24
C PRO A 88 8.14 -22.05 11.23
N LYS A 89 7.71 -23.31 11.39
CA LYS A 89 6.27 -23.68 11.43
C LYS A 89 5.43 -23.08 10.28
N LYS A 90 6.07 -22.88 9.10
CA LYS A 90 5.46 -22.24 7.92
C LYS A 90 4.07 -22.77 7.56
N ILE A 91 3.93 -24.10 7.45
CA ILE A 91 2.66 -24.73 7.07
C ILE A 91 1.55 -24.41 8.07
N TRP A 92 1.85 -24.51 9.35
CA TRP A 92 0.91 -24.16 10.41
C TRP A 92 0.49 -22.68 10.33
N ALA A 93 1.46 -21.77 10.14
CA ALA A 93 1.19 -20.33 10.04
C ALA A 93 0.30 -19.98 8.84
N ILE A 94 0.58 -20.56 7.66
CA ILE A 94 -0.23 -20.39 6.45
C ILE A 94 -1.67 -20.87 6.70
N THR A 95 -1.83 -22.08 7.21
CA THR A 95 -3.15 -22.69 7.47
C THR A 95 -3.94 -21.87 8.50
N MET A 96 -3.30 -21.50 9.60
CA MET A 96 -3.90 -20.68 10.65
C MET A 96 -4.36 -19.32 10.10
N TYR A 97 -3.51 -18.62 9.35
CA TYR A 97 -3.84 -17.33 8.80
C TYR A 97 -5.00 -17.41 7.79
N ALA A 98 -4.93 -18.33 6.83
CA ALA A 98 -5.98 -18.52 5.83
C ALA A 98 -7.33 -18.87 6.48
N LYS A 99 -7.33 -19.75 7.49
CA LYS A 99 -8.53 -20.11 8.26
C LYS A 99 -9.10 -18.93 9.03
N SER A 100 -8.23 -18.08 9.61
CA SER A 100 -8.66 -16.86 10.32
C SER A 100 -9.30 -15.86 9.37
N MET A 101 -8.69 -15.60 8.20
CA MET A 101 -9.26 -14.72 7.19
C MET A 101 -10.62 -15.22 6.68
N LYS A 102 -10.73 -16.52 6.39
CA LYS A 102 -12.01 -17.15 5.99
C LYS A 102 -13.10 -16.95 7.03
N LYS A 103 -12.79 -17.10 8.34
CA LYS A 103 -13.75 -16.86 9.43
C LYS A 103 -14.23 -15.40 9.47
N CYS A 104 -13.39 -14.45 9.06
CA CYS A 104 -13.75 -13.03 8.97
C CYS A 104 -14.45 -12.66 7.64
N GLY A 105 -14.74 -13.63 6.77
CA GLY A 105 -15.33 -13.39 5.45
C GLY A 105 -14.35 -12.71 4.48
N VAL A 106 -13.04 -12.84 4.70
CA VAL A 106 -12.00 -12.26 3.86
C VAL A 106 -11.35 -13.35 3.01
N LYS A 107 -11.39 -13.17 1.68
CA LYS A 107 -10.67 -14.06 0.75
C LYS A 107 -9.17 -13.81 0.87
N ALA A 108 -8.40 -14.82 1.27
CA ALA A 108 -6.95 -14.74 1.37
C ALA A 108 -6.28 -15.56 0.25
N GLN A 109 -5.19 -15.01 -0.31
CA GLN A 109 -4.39 -15.67 -1.34
C GLN A 109 -2.90 -15.57 -1.00
N LYS A 110 -2.21 -16.72 -0.96
CA LYS A 110 -0.78 -16.78 -0.74
C LYS A 110 -0.02 -16.39 -2.01
N MET A 111 1.01 -15.55 -1.86
CA MET A 111 2.03 -15.30 -2.88
C MET A 111 3.29 -16.13 -2.60
N SER A 112 4.22 -16.17 -3.56
CA SER A 112 5.45 -16.97 -3.48
C SER A 112 6.27 -16.65 -2.24
N ASP A 113 6.61 -15.39 -2.06
CA ASP A 113 7.50 -14.88 -1.02
C ASP A 113 7.14 -13.43 -0.61
N PRO A 114 7.63 -12.95 0.54
CA PRO A 114 7.35 -11.61 1.02
C PRO A 114 7.91 -10.50 0.15
N ILE A 115 9.09 -10.65 -0.46
CA ILE A 115 9.68 -9.58 -1.28
C ILE A 115 8.83 -9.29 -2.51
N THR A 116 8.28 -10.32 -3.15
CA THR A 116 7.33 -10.15 -4.27
C THR A 116 6.13 -9.32 -3.85
N LEU A 117 5.57 -9.58 -2.66
CA LEU A 117 4.41 -8.85 -2.15
C LEU A 117 4.76 -7.45 -1.65
N GLU A 118 5.95 -7.25 -1.05
CA GLU A 118 6.46 -5.93 -0.65
C GLU A 118 6.60 -5.01 -1.88
N LEU A 119 7.23 -5.51 -2.95
CA LEU A 119 7.35 -4.78 -4.20
C LEU A 119 6.00 -4.54 -4.88
N ALA A 120 5.13 -5.57 -4.94
CA ALA A 120 3.80 -5.43 -5.52
C ALA A 120 2.98 -4.35 -4.82
N LYS A 121 3.06 -4.25 -3.48
CA LYS A 121 2.36 -3.21 -2.71
C LYS A 121 2.83 -1.81 -3.08
N ILE A 122 4.14 -1.59 -3.27
CA ILE A 122 4.69 -0.28 -3.61
C ILE A 122 4.48 0.03 -5.10
N ILE A 123 4.85 -0.89 -5.98
CA ILE A 123 4.90 -0.63 -7.43
C ILE A 123 3.54 -0.81 -8.08
N CYS A 124 2.89 -1.97 -7.89
CA CYS A 124 1.67 -2.30 -8.63
C CYS A 124 0.40 -1.68 -8.03
N ASP A 125 0.44 -1.25 -6.77
CA ASP A 125 -0.70 -0.62 -6.09
C ASP A 125 -0.45 0.90 -5.92
N THR A 126 0.48 1.28 -5.07
CA THR A 126 0.64 2.66 -4.63
C THR A 126 1.22 3.58 -5.71
N SER A 127 2.34 3.19 -6.34
CA SER A 127 2.98 4.06 -7.35
C SER A 127 2.19 4.09 -8.66
N TYR A 128 1.58 2.97 -9.06
CA TYR A 128 0.70 2.95 -10.22
C TYR A 128 -0.47 3.92 -10.06
N TYR A 129 -1.12 3.93 -8.89
CA TYR A 129 -2.16 4.91 -8.59
C TYR A 129 -1.64 6.35 -8.63
N GLY A 130 -0.44 6.58 -8.11
CA GLY A 130 0.24 7.88 -8.20
C GLY A 130 0.47 8.33 -9.64
N TRP A 131 0.91 7.45 -10.52
CA TRP A 131 1.10 7.74 -11.94
C TRP A 131 -0.21 8.10 -12.65
N LEU A 132 -1.30 7.40 -12.36
CA LEU A 132 -2.62 7.74 -12.92
C LEU A 132 -3.03 9.17 -12.54
N ILE A 133 -2.85 9.54 -11.28
CA ILE A 133 -3.15 10.91 -10.82
C ILE A 133 -2.19 11.92 -11.47
N ASN A 134 -0.90 11.61 -11.58
CA ASN A 134 0.07 12.49 -12.24
C ASN A 134 -0.29 12.75 -13.71
N TYR A 135 -0.78 11.73 -14.41
CA TYR A 135 -1.23 11.92 -15.78
C TYR A 135 -2.45 12.84 -15.85
N ALA A 136 -3.41 12.69 -14.94
CA ALA A 136 -4.54 13.60 -14.84
C ALA A 136 -4.10 15.04 -14.50
N GLN A 137 -3.12 15.21 -13.61
CA GLN A 137 -2.53 16.53 -13.30
C GLN A 137 -1.88 17.16 -14.54
N LEU A 138 -1.08 16.38 -15.27
CA LEU A 138 -0.42 16.81 -16.49
C LEU A 138 -1.44 17.25 -17.54
N SER A 139 -2.43 16.40 -17.84
CA SER A 139 -3.45 16.68 -18.84
C SER A 139 -4.32 17.91 -18.47
N LYS A 140 -4.61 18.10 -17.18
CA LYS A 140 -5.30 19.32 -16.71
C LYS A 140 -4.45 20.58 -16.90
N MET A 141 -3.15 20.51 -16.63
CA MET A 141 -2.24 21.64 -16.88
C MET A 141 -2.23 22.03 -18.37
N ILE A 142 -2.14 21.03 -19.27
CA ILE A 142 -2.17 21.25 -20.72
C ILE A 142 -3.50 21.87 -21.17
N ALA A 143 -4.63 21.32 -20.70
CA ALA A 143 -5.96 21.87 -20.99
C ALA A 143 -6.07 23.35 -20.56
N THR A 144 -5.60 23.68 -19.37
CA THR A 144 -5.61 25.04 -18.84
C THR A 144 -4.73 25.99 -19.68
N GLU A 145 -3.52 25.55 -20.04
CA GLU A 145 -2.58 26.34 -20.86
C GLU A 145 -3.13 26.63 -22.27
N ASN A 146 -4.01 25.77 -22.80
CA ASN A 146 -4.64 25.92 -24.11
C ASN A 146 -6.09 26.46 -24.04
N HIS A 147 -6.57 26.83 -22.84
CA HIS A 147 -7.94 27.38 -22.66
C HIS A 147 -9.06 26.42 -23.11
N VAL A 148 -8.85 25.10 -22.98
CA VAL A 148 -9.85 24.09 -23.34
C VAL A 148 -10.42 23.44 -22.07
N ASP A 149 -11.68 22.95 -22.18
CA ASP A 149 -12.32 22.23 -21.09
C ASP A 149 -11.68 20.85 -20.90
N TYR A 150 -11.30 20.56 -19.68
CA TYR A 150 -10.62 19.31 -19.33
C TYR A 150 -11.51 18.08 -19.48
N ASP A 151 -12.77 18.18 -19.10
CA ASP A 151 -13.70 17.06 -19.14
C ASP A 151 -14.13 16.78 -20.58
N GLU A 152 -14.35 17.81 -21.39
CA GLU A 152 -14.60 17.68 -22.82
C GLU A 152 -13.42 17.00 -23.52
N MET A 153 -12.20 17.45 -23.27
CA MET A 153 -10.98 16.84 -23.83
C MET A 153 -10.90 15.34 -23.52
N TRP A 154 -11.31 14.91 -22.31
CA TRP A 154 -11.27 13.52 -21.92
C TRP A 154 -12.40 12.67 -22.53
N THR A 155 -13.50 13.24 -23.03
CA THR A 155 -14.55 12.49 -23.70
C THR A 155 -14.03 11.71 -24.92
N PHE A 156 -12.98 12.22 -25.59
CA PHE A 156 -12.30 11.52 -26.67
C PHE A 156 -11.76 10.15 -26.26
N SER A 157 -11.27 10.02 -25.02
CA SER A 157 -10.77 8.75 -24.49
C SER A 157 -11.87 7.88 -23.88
N ASP A 158 -12.96 8.47 -23.43
CA ASP A 158 -14.07 7.74 -22.81
C ASP A 158 -14.70 6.74 -23.78
N GLU A 159 -14.75 7.07 -25.08
CA GLU A 159 -15.23 6.17 -26.12
C GLU A 159 -14.34 4.91 -26.26
N ILE A 160 -13.02 5.09 -26.24
CA ILE A 160 -12.06 3.98 -26.28
C ILE A 160 -12.19 3.12 -25.01
N HIS A 161 -12.42 3.75 -23.85
CA HIS A 161 -12.57 3.07 -22.58
C HIS A 161 -13.76 2.12 -22.54
N LYS A 162 -14.85 2.44 -23.21
CA LYS A 162 -16.03 1.56 -23.33
C LYS A 162 -15.70 0.25 -24.02
N HIS A 163 -14.79 0.25 -24.98
CA HIS A 163 -14.45 -0.91 -25.79
C HIS A 163 -13.23 -1.68 -25.31
N LEU A 164 -12.19 -0.99 -24.86
CA LEU A 164 -10.92 -1.61 -24.47
C LEU A 164 -10.80 -1.88 -22.96
N GLY A 165 -11.66 -1.27 -22.12
CA GLY A 165 -11.52 -1.33 -20.67
C GLY A 165 -10.15 -0.81 -20.19
N ASN A 166 -9.85 -0.78 -18.94
CA ASN A 166 -8.50 -0.60 -18.36
C ASN A 166 -7.75 0.73 -18.61
N ARG A 167 -8.42 1.80 -19.06
CA ARG A 167 -7.83 3.15 -19.11
C ARG A 167 -8.58 4.09 -18.18
N PRO A 168 -8.44 3.95 -16.85
CA PRO A 168 -9.24 4.73 -15.90
C PRO A 168 -8.88 6.21 -16.00
N LYS A 169 -9.90 7.05 -16.19
CA LYS A 169 -9.78 8.49 -15.99
C LYS A 169 -9.58 8.77 -14.50
N MET A 170 -8.61 9.59 -14.19
CA MET A 170 -8.34 10.05 -12.83
C MET A 170 -8.62 11.54 -12.71
N TYR A 171 -9.00 11.99 -11.53
CA TYR A 171 -9.17 13.40 -11.26
C TYR A 171 -7.83 14.07 -10.93
N PRO A 172 -7.54 15.24 -11.50
CA PRO A 172 -6.30 15.97 -11.28
C PRO A 172 -6.34 16.67 -9.92
N GLY A 173 -6.13 15.92 -8.85
CA GLY A 173 -6.03 16.44 -7.48
C GLY A 173 -4.60 16.47 -6.96
N ILE A 174 -4.33 17.26 -5.92
CA ILE A 174 -3.05 17.20 -5.21
C ILE A 174 -2.99 15.84 -4.50
N ILE A 175 -1.89 15.09 -4.75
CA ILE A 175 -1.64 13.84 -4.06
C ILE A 175 -1.21 14.18 -2.63
N GLY A 176 -2.11 13.95 -1.68
CA GLY A 176 -1.90 14.15 -0.25
C GLY A 176 -2.15 12.88 0.55
N GLY A 177 -2.30 13.04 1.87
CA GLY A 177 -2.60 11.94 2.79
C GLY A 177 -1.43 11.01 3.06
N HIS A 178 -1.74 9.83 3.61
CA HIS A 178 -0.75 8.92 4.20
C HIS A 178 -0.35 7.75 3.28
N CYS A 179 -0.93 7.64 2.08
CA CYS A 179 -0.78 6.43 1.26
C CYS A 179 0.26 6.58 0.16
N VAL A 180 0.09 7.53 -0.78
CA VAL A 180 0.93 7.54 -1.99
C VAL A 180 2.32 8.06 -1.68
N ILE A 181 2.46 9.34 -1.32
CA ILE A 181 3.79 9.97 -1.15
C ILE A 181 4.65 9.28 -0.10
N PRO A 182 4.18 9.01 1.13
CA PRO A 182 4.99 8.31 2.13
C PRO A 182 5.42 6.90 1.72
N ASN A 183 4.59 6.18 0.94
CA ASN A 183 4.96 4.85 0.47
C ASN A 183 6.00 4.89 -0.65
N LEU A 184 6.04 5.96 -1.47
CA LEU A 184 7.11 6.14 -2.45
C LEU A 184 8.47 6.38 -1.79
N ASP A 185 8.50 6.96 -0.60
CA ASP A 185 9.72 7.18 0.18
C ASP A 185 10.32 5.88 0.75
N LEU A 186 9.55 4.79 0.76
CA LEU A 186 10.04 3.46 1.19
C LEU A 186 11.01 2.82 0.17
N MET A 187 11.08 3.36 -1.04
CA MET A 187 11.94 2.86 -2.10
C MET A 187 12.67 4.01 -2.79
N GLN A 188 14.01 4.07 -2.65
CA GLN A 188 14.82 5.06 -3.35
C GLN A 188 14.90 4.71 -4.83
N ASN A 189 14.16 5.45 -5.65
CA ASN A 189 14.13 5.25 -7.09
C ASN A 189 13.79 6.56 -7.81
N GLN A 190 14.65 6.98 -8.75
CA GLN A 190 14.49 8.22 -9.48
C GLN A 190 13.16 8.30 -10.24
N THR A 191 12.67 7.19 -10.79
CA THR A 191 11.38 7.15 -11.49
C THR A 191 10.22 7.46 -10.56
N LEU A 192 10.25 6.97 -9.31
CA LEU A 192 9.22 7.28 -8.31
C LEU A 192 9.29 8.73 -7.84
N ASP A 193 10.48 9.34 -7.88
CA ASP A 193 10.64 10.75 -7.54
C ASP A 193 9.95 11.69 -8.53
N PHE A 194 9.75 11.28 -9.78
CA PHE A 194 8.97 12.06 -10.74
C PHE A 194 7.53 12.29 -10.28
N ILE A 195 6.88 11.30 -9.66
CA ILE A 195 5.53 11.44 -9.10
C ILE A 195 5.51 12.59 -8.08
N LYS A 196 6.50 12.63 -7.17
CA LYS A 196 6.60 13.67 -6.14
C LYS A 196 6.90 15.03 -6.75
N LYS A 197 7.81 15.10 -7.71
CA LYS A 197 8.19 16.36 -8.41
C LYS A 197 6.99 16.93 -9.17
N LEU A 198 6.27 16.10 -9.92
CA LEU A 198 5.10 16.55 -10.67
C LEU A 198 3.97 17.00 -9.74
N ASN A 199 3.74 16.26 -8.65
CA ASN A 199 2.75 16.64 -7.64
C ASN A 199 3.07 18.02 -7.01
N LYS A 200 4.35 18.30 -6.69
CA LYS A 200 4.77 19.61 -6.19
C LYS A 200 4.52 20.72 -7.22
N LYS A 201 4.89 20.49 -8.48
CA LYS A 201 4.67 21.44 -9.58
C LYS A 201 3.17 21.75 -9.76
N TYR A 202 2.34 20.73 -9.72
CA TYR A 202 0.88 20.89 -9.80
C TYR A 202 0.33 21.67 -8.61
N ALA A 203 0.75 21.37 -7.38
CA ALA A 203 0.31 22.06 -6.17
C ALA A 203 0.68 23.57 -6.20
N SER A 204 1.86 23.95 -6.72
CA SER A 204 2.25 25.34 -6.92
C SER A 204 1.32 26.05 -7.89
N LYS A 205 1.06 25.46 -9.07
CA LYS A 205 0.14 26.03 -10.07
C LYS A 205 -1.28 26.23 -9.52
N VAL A 206 -1.80 25.28 -8.73
CA VAL A 206 -3.14 25.40 -8.11
C VAL A 206 -3.20 26.56 -7.09
N LYS A 207 -2.09 26.81 -6.37
CA LYS A 207 -2.02 27.96 -5.44
C LYS A 207 -1.96 29.30 -6.18
N GLU A 208 -1.15 29.40 -7.23
CA GLU A 208 -1.04 30.61 -8.06
C GLU A 208 -2.41 31.02 -8.62
N HIS A 209 -3.20 30.08 -9.13
CA HIS A 209 -4.55 30.36 -9.66
C HIS A 209 -5.55 30.79 -8.58
N LYS A 210 -5.39 30.37 -7.32
CA LYS A 210 -6.26 30.82 -6.21
C LYS A 210 -5.93 32.20 -5.68
N THR A 211 -4.73 32.71 -5.95
CA THR A 211 -4.29 34.04 -5.51
C THR A 211 -4.68 35.14 -6.51
N ILE A 212 -5.11 34.77 -7.73
CA ILE A 212 -5.49 35.69 -8.82
C ILE A 212 -7.02 35.85 -8.92
N GLN A 213 -7.80 35.09 -8.16
CA GLN A 213 -9.26 35.25 -8.00
C GLN A 213 -9.59 35.91 -6.64
#